data_48f243f6fbd768895dccc86b30d3623b
#
_entry.id   48f243f6fbd768895dccc86b30d3623b
#
_cell.length_a   1.000
_cell.length_b   1.000
_cell.length_c   1.000
_cell.angle_alpha   90.00
_cell.angle_beta   90.00
_cell.angle_gamma   90.00
#
_symmetry.space_group_name_H-M   'P 1'
#
loop_
_entity.id
_entity.type
_entity.pdbx_description
1 polymer ?
#
loop_
_entity_poly.entity_id
_entity_poly.type
_entity_poly.pdbx_seq_one_letter_code
_entity_poly.pdbx_strand_id
1 'polypeptide(L)' 'MPKIIERWLLFKHIAGEFTPLSKPLRTKERAEQARLKYPEKERKAIGIGVIRTKG' A
#
# COMPACT_ATOMS: atom_id res chain seq x y z
N MET A 1 -23.36 -2.21 -14.51
CA MET A 1 -21.94 -2.02 -14.82
C MET A 1 -21.07 -2.51 -13.67
N PRO A 2 -19.99 -3.22 -13.96
CA PRO A 2 -19.09 -3.64 -12.89
C PRO A 2 -18.41 -2.41 -12.31
N LYS A 3 -18.42 -2.34 -10.99
CA LYS A 3 -17.70 -1.27 -10.29
C LYS A 3 -16.24 -1.69 -10.13
N ILE A 4 -15.36 -0.74 -10.34
CA ILE A 4 -13.95 -0.97 -10.06
C ILE A 4 -13.72 -0.60 -8.60
N ILE A 5 -13.24 -1.56 -7.83
CA ILE A 5 -12.91 -1.35 -6.44
C ILE A 5 -11.43 -1.09 -6.34
N GLU A 6 -11.06 0.06 -5.82
CA GLU A 6 -9.65 0.39 -5.59
C GLU A 6 -9.30 0.18 -4.14
N ARG A 7 -8.17 -0.48 -3.91
CA ARG A 7 -7.62 -0.69 -2.58
C ARG A 7 -6.17 -0.26 -2.58
N TRP A 8 -5.75 0.33 -1.50
CA TRP A 8 -4.40 0.84 -1.35
C TRP A 8 -3.61 -0.07 -0.43
N LEU A 9 -2.41 -0.41 -0.83
CA LEU A 9 -1.59 -1.38 -0.12
C LEU A 9 -0.19 -0.83 0.12
N LEU A 10 0.32 -1.04 1.32
CA LEU A 10 1.71 -0.74 1.61
C LEU A 10 2.55 -1.96 1.29
N PHE A 11 3.68 -1.73 0.66
CA PHE A 11 4.62 -2.81 0.40
C PHE A 11 6.05 -2.33 0.63
N LYS A 12 6.91 -3.26 1.00
CA LYS A 12 8.32 -3.00 1.21
C LYS A 12 9.11 -3.58 0.05
N HIS A 13 9.98 -2.77 -0.53
CA HIS A 13 10.83 -3.20 -1.63
C HIS A 13 12.26 -3.39 -1.15
N ILE A 14 12.70 -4.63 -1.09
CA ILE A 14 14.06 -4.97 -0.70
C ILE A 14 14.62 -6.00 -1.69
N ALA A 15 15.80 -5.71 -2.23
CA ALA A 15 16.52 -6.64 -3.10
C ALA A 15 15.69 -7.14 -4.28
N GLY A 16 14.86 -6.27 -4.85
CA GLY A 16 14.03 -6.62 -5.99
C GLY A 16 12.73 -7.34 -5.65
N GLU A 17 12.46 -7.57 -4.38
CA GLU A 17 11.24 -8.24 -3.95
C GLU A 17 10.30 -7.25 -3.27
N PHE A 18 9.00 -7.44 -3.52
CA PHE A 18 7.95 -6.65 -2.89
C PHE A 18 7.24 -7.50 -1.84
N THR A 19 7.23 -7.00 -0.61
CA THR A 19 6.58 -7.68 0.51
C THR A 19 5.43 -6.83 1.00
N PRO A 20 4.19 -7.33 0.97
CA PRO A 20 3.06 -6.55 1.49
C PRO A 20 3.18 -6.39 3.01
N LEU A 21 2.96 -5.17 3.48
CA LEU A 21 3.08 -4.83 4.90
C LEU A 21 1.74 -4.65 5.59
N SER A 22 0.68 -4.47 4.83
CA SER A 22 -0.63 -4.22 5.41
C SER A 22 -1.73 -4.88 4.60
N LYS A 23 -2.91 -4.94 5.19
CA LYS A 23 -4.11 -5.34 4.46
C LYS A 23 -4.49 -4.23 3.49
N PRO A 24 -5.20 -4.55 2.39
CA PRO A 24 -5.69 -3.51 1.49
C PRO A 24 -6.53 -2.47 2.23
N LEU A 25 -6.24 -1.21 1.98
CA LEU A 25 -6.90 -0.08 2.63
C LEU A 25 -7.85 0.62 1.66
N ARG A 26 -8.90 1.22 2.18
CA ARG A 26 -9.93 1.83 1.35
C ARG A 26 -9.51 3.13 0.70
N THR A 27 -8.64 3.90 1.34
CA THR A 27 -8.23 5.20 0.84
C THR A 27 -6.73 5.36 0.83
N LYS A 28 -6.25 6.21 -0.06
CA LYS A 28 -4.84 6.55 -0.12
C LYS A 28 -4.38 7.24 1.16
N GLU A 29 -5.25 8.06 1.75
CA GLU A 29 -4.92 8.76 2.98
C GLU A 29 -4.61 7.80 4.11
N ARG A 30 -5.41 6.74 4.23
CA ARG A 30 -5.16 5.72 5.24
C ARG A 30 -3.83 5.01 5.02
N ALA A 31 -3.50 4.77 3.75
CA ALA A 31 -2.22 4.15 3.42
C ALA A 31 -1.05 5.07 3.78
N GLU A 32 -1.18 6.36 3.50
CA GLU A 32 -0.15 7.33 3.85
C GLU A 32 0.05 7.44 5.37
N GLN A 33 -1.05 7.45 6.12
CA GLN A 33 -0.97 7.48 7.58
C GLN A 33 -0.34 6.21 8.14
N ALA A 34 -0.68 5.06 7.57
CA ALA A 34 -0.08 3.80 8.00
C ALA A 34 1.43 3.79 7.71
N ARG A 35 1.83 4.35 6.57
CA ARG A 35 3.24 4.47 6.21
C ARG A 35 4.00 5.33 7.21
N LEU A 36 3.38 6.41 7.69
CA LEU A 36 4.00 7.32 8.65
C LEU A 36 4.27 6.68 10.01
N LYS A 37 3.62 5.56 10.31
CA LYS A 37 3.87 4.84 11.57
C LYS A 37 5.20 4.11 11.56
N TYR A 38 5.78 3.92 10.40
CA TYR A 38 7.08 3.27 10.29
C TYR A 38 8.23 4.27 10.47
N PRO A 39 9.38 3.83 11.00
CA PRO A 39 10.54 4.71 11.12
C PRO A 39 10.99 5.24 9.76
N GLU A 40 11.60 6.40 9.76
CA GLU A 40 12.07 7.04 8.53
C GLU A 40 12.98 6.14 7.69
N LYS A 41 13.83 5.36 8.35
CA LYS A 41 14.72 4.44 7.67
C LYS A 41 13.97 3.40 6.86
N GLU A 42 12.85 2.91 7.40
CA GLU A 42 12.03 1.92 6.72
C GLU A 42 11.14 2.56 5.67
N ARG A 43 10.67 3.78 5.92
CA ARG A 43 9.79 4.47 4.98
C ARG A 43 10.39 4.65 3.60
N LYS A 44 11.71 4.75 3.51
CA LYS A 44 12.38 4.88 2.22
C LYS A 44 12.18 3.67 1.31
N ALA A 45 12.03 2.51 1.92
CA ALA A 45 11.80 1.26 1.18
C ALA A 45 10.31 0.92 1.04
N ILE A 46 9.44 1.69 1.69
CA ILE A 46 8.01 1.44 1.67
C ILE A 46 7.33 2.29 0.62
N GLY A 47 6.59 1.64 -0.27
CA GLY A 47 5.80 2.30 -1.28
C GLY A 47 4.32 2.05 -1.08
N ILE A 48 3.51 2.85 -1.76
CA ILE A 48 2.06 2.70 -1.76
C ILE A 48 1.65 2.29 -3.16
N GLY A 49 0.97 1.15 -3.26
CA GLY A 49 0.44 0.67 -4.52
C GLY A 49 -1.07 0.65 -4.50
N VAL A 50 -1.68 0.65 -5.67
CA VAL A 50 -3.12 0.54 -5.79
C VAL A 50 -3.47 -0.78 -6.48
N ILE A 51 -4.46 -1.47 -5.91
CA ILE A 51 -5.00 -2.70 -6.49
C ILE A 51 -6.40 -2.38 -6.97
N ARG A 52 -6.69 -2.66 -8.23
CA ARG A 52 -8.00 -2.47 -8.81
C ARG A 52 -8.61 -3.83 -9.12
N THR A 53 -9.80 -4.05 -8.59
CA THR A 53 -10.53 -5.29 -8.82
C THR A 53 -11.95 -4.96 -9.27
N LYS A 54 -12.53 -5.87 -10.04
CA LYS A 54 -13.94 -5.74 -10.43
C LYS A 54 -14.80 -6.25 -9.29
N GLY A 55 -15.65 -5.39 -8.81
CA GLY A 55 -16.56 -5.73 -7.72
C GLY A 55 -17.91 -6.24 -8.23
#